data_d1eb0eb3ba4aec5b7bdbbaf993e4e3a9
#
_entry.id   d1eb0eb3ba4aec5b7bdbbaf993e4e3a9
#
_cell.length_a   1.000
_cell.length_b   1.000
_cell.length_c   1.000
_cell.angle_alpha   90.00
_cell.angle_beta   90.00
_cell.angle_gamma   90.00
#
_symmetry.space_group_name_H-M   'P 1'
#
loop_
_entity.id
_entity.type
_entity.pdbx_description
1 polymer ?
#
loop_
_entity_poly.entity_id
_entity_poly.type
_entity_poly.pdbx_seq_one_letter_code
_entity_poly.pdbx_strand_id
1 'polypeptide(L)'
;AGMYYLPVHEGIIKPSGKEDDFGTRILKEFRLRGACLNDAKLIELGGGEDVQPTARSGWRLSEEQLKGTGSFAVDKARQTACKIAKGHAEAYPLMSKENKTECEWCDYNSVCGFDATLPCCKYRRARPLCAAAE
;
A
#
# COMPACT_ATOMS: atom_id res chain seq x y z
N ALA A 1 -17.89 -2.94 -2.08
CA ALA A 1 -17.08 -1.73 -2.05
C ALA A 1 -15.62 -2.11 -1.80
N GLY A 2 -14.72 -1.32 -2.29
CA GLY A 2 -13.28 -1.53 -2.12
C GLY A 2 -12.47 -0.36 -2.66
N MET A 3 -11.19 -0.34 -2.33
CA MET A 3 -10.22 0.57 -2.91
C MET A 3 -9.28 -0.26 -3.79
N TYR A 4 -9.29 0.00 -5.08
CA TYR A 4 -8.52 -0.74 -6.06
C TYR A 4 -7.54 0.17 -6.78
N TYR A 5 -6.41 -0.39 -7.16
CA TYR A 5 -5.53 0.20 -8.12
C TYR A 5 -5.11 -0.86 -9.15
N LEU A 6 -5.04 -0.43 -10.39
CA LEU A 6 -4.55 -1.22 -11.48
C LEU A 6 -3.10 -0.80 -11.76
N PRO A 7 -2.14 -1.71 -11.74
CA PRO A 7 -0.78 -1.37 -12.13
C PRO A 7 -0.77 -1.03 -13.63
N VAL A 8 -0.43 0.22 -13.95
CA VAL A 8 -0.26 0.68 -15.34
C VAL A 8 1.23 0.67 -15.64
N HIS A 9 1.74 -0.52 -15.98
CA HIS A 9 3.12 -0.66 -16.45
C HIS A 9 3.13 -1.61 -17.64
N GLU A 10 4.02 -1.37 -18.57
CA GLU A 10 4.25 -2.28 -19.68
C GLU A 10 4.96 -3.55 -19.16
N GLY A 11 4.19 -4.52 -18.73
CA GLY A 11 4.70 -5.84 -18.38
C GLY A 11 5.12 -6.59 -19.62
N ILE A 12 6.40 -6.85 -19.79
CA ILE A 12 6.87 -7.78 -20.83
C ILE A 12 6.54 -9.20 -20.36
N ILE A 13 5.47 -9.75 -20.88
CA ILE A 13 5.08 -11.14 -20.62
C ILE A 13 6.00 -12.04 -21.45
N LYS A 14 7.04 -12.59 -20.84
CA LYS A 14 7.94 -13.53 -21.52
C LYS A 14 7.19 -14.83 -21.82
N PRO A 15 7.24 -15.36 -23.04
CA PRO A 15 6.69 -16.66 -23.33
C PRO A 15 7.44 -17.73 -22.49
N SER A 16 6.71 -18.51 -21.73
CA SER A 16 7.23 -19.70 -21.08
C SER A 16 6.99 -20.86 -22.03
N GLY A 17 8.01 -21.69 -22.25
CA GLY A 17 7.96 -22.77 -23.23
C GLY A 17 7.01 -23.95 -22.92
N LYS A 18 6.07 -23.77 -22.01
CA LYS A 18 4.94 -24.64 -21.74
C LYS A 18 3.70 -23.99 -22.35
N GLU A 19 2.76 -24.79 -22.86
CA GLU A 19 1.42 -24.37 -23.32
C GLU A 19 0.59 -23.78 -22.15
N ASP A 20 1.14 -22.80 -21.45
CA ASP A 20 0.41 -22.01 -20.49
C ASP A 20 -0.47 -21.03 -21.26
N ASP A 21 -1.75 -21.04 -20.96
CA ASP A 21 -2.71 -20.13 -21.53
C ASP A 21 -2.23 -18.67 -21.35
N PHE A 22 -1.80 -18.05 -22.44
CA PHE A 22 -1.32 -16.67 -22.49
C PHE A 22 -2.37 -15.70 -21.93
N GLY A 23 -3.66 -15.98 -22.14
CA GLY A 23 -4.77 -15.20 -21.59
C GLY A 23 -4.79 -15.20 -20.06
N THR A 24 -4.60 -16.35 -19.42
CA THR A 24 -4.54 -16.46 -17.96
C THR A 24 -3.35 -15.69 -17.38
N ARG A 25 -2.23 -15.63 -18.08
CA ARG A 25 -1.05 -14.86 -17.62
C ARG A 25 -1.29 -13.36 -17.72
N ILE A 26 -1.93 -12.90 -18.80
CA ILE A 26 -2.36 -11.51 -18.94
C ILE A 26 -3.29 -11.12 -17.79
N LEU A 27 -4.31 -11.92 -17.51
CA LEU A 27 -5.25 -11.66 -16.43
C LEU A 27 -4.57 -11.59 -15.06
N LYS A 28 -3.56 -12.43 -14.81
CA LYS A 28 -2.78 -12.38 -13.57
C LYS A 28 -1.96 -11.10 -13.43
N GLU A 29 -1.41 -10.60 -14.54
CA GLU A 29 -0.61 -9.36 -14.55
C GLU A 29 -1.48 -8.13 -14.32
N PHE A 30 -2.67 -8.10 -14.92
CA PHE A 30 -3.65 -7.02 -14.76
C PHE A 30 -4.59 -7.19 -13.57
N ARG A 31 -4.31 -8.14 -12.69
CA ARG A 31 -5.12 -8.32 -11.48
C ARG A 31 -5.15 -7.06 -10.63
N LEU A 32 -6.35 -6.69 -10.21
CA LEU A 32 -6.56 -5.58 -9.29
C LEU A 32 -5.79 -5.80 -7.98
N ARG A 33 -5.18 -4.75 -7.49
CA ARG A 33 -4.52 -4.72 -6.19
C ARG A 33 -5.27 -3.76 -5.28
N GLY A 34 -5.17 -3.97 -3.96
CA GLY A 34 -5.82 -3.09 -2.99
C GLY A 34 -6.63 -3.83 -1.94
N ALA A 35 -7.60 -3.13 -1.35
CA ALA A 35 -8.47 -3.67 -0.31
C ALA A 35 -9.90 -3.78 -0.82
N CYS A 36 -10.50 -4.95 -0.68
CA CYS A 36 -11.89 -5.19 -1.06
C CYS A 36 -12.70 -5.82 0.08
N LEU A 37 -14.00 -5.63 0.02
CA LEU A 37 -14.93 -6.29 0.92
C LEU A 37 -14.94 -7.79 0.63
N ASN A 38 -14.85 -8.61 1.67
CA ASN A 38 -14.92 -10.07 1.55
C ASN A 38 -16.39 -10.52 1.44
N ASP A 39 -16.99 -10.25 0.28
CA ASP A 39 -18.35 -10.62 -0.06
C ASP A 39 -18.36 -11.36 -1.41
N ALA A 40 -18.84 -12.60 -1.41
CA ALA A 40 -18.83 -13.47 -2.58
C ALA A 40 -19.58 -12.87 -3.77
N LYS A 41 -20.74 -12.20 -3.54
CA LYS A 41 -21.51 -11.56 -4.59
C LYS A 41 -20.78 -10.38 -5.21
N LEU A 42 -20.11 -9.57 -4.39
CA LEU A 42 -19.33 -8.43 -4.88
C LEU A 42 -18.08 -8.90 -5.63
N ILE A 43 -17.47 -10.00 -5.23
CA ILE A 43 -16.33 -10.60 -5.92
C ILE A 43 -16.78 -11.10 -7.30
N GLU A 44 -17.90 -11.80 -7.38
CA GLU A 44 -18.46 -12.29 -8.64
C GLU A 44 -18.82 -11.14 -9.60
N LEU A 45 -19.52 -10.12 -9.12
CA LEU A 45 -19.87 -8.93 -9.89
C LEU A 45 -18.63 -8.12 -10.36
N GLY A 46 -17.54 -8.20 -9.64
CA GLY A 46 -16.27 -7.53 -9.95
C GLY A 46 -15.35 -8.32 -10.88
N GLY A 47 -15.82 -9.35 -11.56
CA GLY A 47 -15.05 -10.16 -12.50
C GLY A 47 -14.50 -11.47 -11.93
N GLY A 48 -14.96 -11.86 -10.74
CA GLY A 48 -14.60 -13.12 -10.11
C GLY A 48 -13.21 -13.12 -9.45
N GLU A 49 -12.80 -14.31 -9.02
CA GLU A 49 -11.54 -14.52 -8.29
C GLU A 49 -10.28 -14.20 -9.10
N ASP A 50 -10.35 -14.27 -10.42
CA ASP A 50 -9.19 -14.05 -11.30
C ASP A 50 -8.83 -12.57 -11.44
N VAL A 51 -9.80 -11.67 -11.28
CA VAL A 51 -9.63 -10.22 -11.42
C VAL A 51 -9.44 -9.54 -10.06
N GLN A 52 -10.08 -10.06 -9.03
CA GLN A 52 -10.07 -9.45 -7.69
C GLN A 52 -8.76 -9.69 -6.93
N PRO A 53 -8.44 -8.81 -5.97
CA PRO A 53 -7.27 -9.00 -5.11
C PRO A 53 -7.29 -10.35 -4.39
N THR A 54 -6.19 -11.06 -4.43
CA THR A 54 -5.97 -12.24 -3.59
C THR A 54 -5.32 -11.84 -2.26
N ALA A 55 -5.24 -12.77 -1.32
CA ALA A 55 -4.50 -12.56 -0.06
C ALA A 55 -3.03 -12.14 -0.25
N ARG A 56 -2.44 -12.42 -1.42
CA ARG A 56 -1.06 -11.99 -1.78
C ARG A 56 -1.00 -10.63 -2.45
N SER A 57 -2.03 -10.25 -3.23
CA SER A 57 -2.05 -9.00 -4.01
C SER A 57 -2.82 -7.88 -3.33
N GLY A 58 -3.52 -8.15 -2.25
CA GLY A 58 -4.36 -7.19 -1.54
C GLY A 58 -4.98 -7.76 -0.29
N TRP A 59 -5.93 -7.04 0.27
CA TRP A 59 -6.61 -7.41 1.49
C TRP A 59 -8.09 -7.62 1.25
N ARG A 60 -8.62 -8.76 1.72
CA ARG A 60 -10.05 -8.99 1.84
C ARG A 60 -10.45 -8.65 3.26
N LEU A 61 -11.26 -7.62 3.40
CA LEU A 61 -11.64 -7.03 4.68
C LEU A 61 -13.10 -7.29 4.99
N SER A 62 -13.46 -7.40 6.25
CA SER A 62 -14.84 -7.31 6.69
C SER A 62 -15.35 -5.86 6.51
N GLU A 63 -16.67 -5.67 6.58
CA GLU A 63 -17.25 -4.33 6.50
C GLU A 63 -16.74 -3.41 7.61
N GLU A 64 -16.59 -3.94 8.81
CA GLU A 64 -16.06 -3.20 9.96
C GLU A 64 -14.60 -2.81 9.76
N GLN A 65 -13.78 -3.74 9.28
CA GLN A 65 -12.38 -3.48 8.96
C GLN A 65 -12.23 -2.42 7.86
N LEU A 66 -13.07 -2.46 6.82
CA LEU A 66 -13.03 -1.48 5.75
C LEU A 66 -13.44 -0.09 6.26
N LYS A 67 -14.50 0.00 7.07
CA LYS A 67 -14.92 1.26 7.72
C LYS A 67 -13.83 1.77 8.66
N GLY A 68 -13.24 0.90 9.47
CA GLY A 68 -12.14 1.24 10.37
C GLY A 68 -10.91 1.78 9.64
N THR A 69 -10.55 1.16 8.50
CA THR A 69 -9.46 1.64 7.65
C THR A 69 -9.75 3.03 7.07
N GLY A 70 -10.98 3.27 6.63
CA GLY A 70 -11.41 4.58 6.14
C GLY A 70 -11.34 5.66 7.23
N SER A 71 -11.87 5.39 8.41
CA SER A 71 -11.81 6.31 9.56
C SER A 71 -10.36 6.61 9.95
N PHE A 72 -9.51 5.59 10.02
CA PHE A 72 -8.09 5.76 10.30
C PHE A 72 -7.39 6.66 9.28
N ALA A 73 -7.68 6.49 7.99
CA ALA A 73 -7.10 7.32 6.94
C ALA A 73 -7.49 8.79 7.07
N VAL A 74 -8.78 9.06 7.35
CA VAL A 74 -9.29 10.42 7.57
C VAL A 74 -8.65 11.06 8.80
N ASP A 75 -8.57 10.33 9.91
CA ASP A 75 -7.95 10.85 11.14
C ASP A 75 -6.46 11.10 10.96
N LYS A 76 -5.77 10.24 10.24
CA LYS A 76 -4.36 10.45 9.89
C LYS A 76 -4.16 11.70 9.03
N ALA A 77 -4.99 11.88 8.00
CA ALA A 77 -4.94 13.08 7.16
C ALA A 77 -5.16 14.35 7.99
N ARG A 78 -6.18 14.35 8.86
CA ARG A 78 -6.48 15.47 9.77
C ARG A 78 -5.32 15.77 10.72
N GLN A 79 -4.76 14.74 11.37
CA GLN A 79 -3.62 14.90 12.27
C GLN A 79 -2.40 15.47 11.53
N THR A 80 -2.15 15.00 10.30
CA THR A 80 -1.04 15.49 9.50
C THR A 80 -1.26 16.94 9.07
N ALA A 81 -2.45 17.29 8.62
CA ALA A 81 -2.79 18.68 8.28
C ALA A 81 -2.63 19.62 9.48
N CYS A 82 -3.06 19.21 10.67
CA CYS A 82 -2.88 19.99 11.89
C CYS A 82 -1.39 20.18 12.24
N LYS A 83 -0.55 19.17 12.05
CA LYS A 83 0.90 19.30 12.27
C LYS A 83 1.53 20.28 11.30
N ILE A 84 1.20 20.18 10.02
CA ILE A 84 1.66 21.11 8.99
C ILE A 84 1.25 22.55 9.34
N ALA A 85 -0.02 22.75 9.68
CA ALA A 85 -0.53 24.07 10.07
C ALA A 85 0.16 24.67 11.31
N LYS A 86 0.68 23.83 12.21
CA LYS A 86 1.47 24.23 13.38
C LYS A 86 2.97 24.42 13.07
N GLY A 87 3.39 24.26 11.81
CA GLY A 87 4.77 24.44 11.41
C GLY A 87 5.70 23.27 11.77
N HIS A 88 5.17 22.09 12.06
CA HIS A 88 6.01 20.91 12.25
C HIS A 88 6.62 20.47 10.92
N ALA A 89 7.91 20.67 10.77
CA ALA A 89 8.70 20.30 9.60
C ALA A 89 9.84 19.32 9.94
N GLU A 90 9.67 18.55 11.00
CA GLU A 90 10.66 17.57 11.44
C GLU A 90 10.86 16.48 10.38
N ALA A 91 12.11 16.21 10.01
CA ALA A 91 12.45 15.09 9.17
C ALA A 91 12.32 13.78 9.96
N TYR A 92 11.25 13.03 9.69
CA TYR A 92 10.96 11.76 10.38
C TYR A 92 10.61 10.67 9.38
N PRO A 93 11.59 10.22 8.57
CA PRO A 93 11.35 9.31 7.47
C PRO A 93 10.89 7.93 7.94
N LEU A 94 10.15 7.25 7.09
CA LEU A 94 9.68 5.90 7.32
C LEU A 94 10.75 4.90 6.91
N MET A 95 10.96 3.89 7.75
CA MET A 95 11.78 2.73 7.42
C MET A 95 10.87 1.48 7.26
N SER A 96 11.01 0.80 6.16
CA SER A 96 10.29 -0.44 5.88
C SER A 96 10.80 -1.60 6.76
N LYS A 97 10.08 -2.72 6.76
CA LYS A 97 10.51 -3.94 7.44
C LYS A 97 11.84 -4.50 6.88
N GLU A 98 12.14 -4.21 5.62
CA GLU A 98 13.36 -4.63 4.92
C GLU A 98 14.52 -3.65 5.11
N ASN A 99 14.40 -2.69 6.06
CA ASN A 99 15.35 -1.61 6.31
C ASN A 99 15.59 -0.69 5.10
N LYS A 100 14.64 -0.62 4.16
CA LYS A 100 14.65 0.35 3.06
C LYS A 100 13.95 1.63 3.48
N THR A 101 14.43 2.74 3.00
CA THR A 101 13.87 4.07 3.27
C THR A 101 13.74 4.86 1.98
N GLU A 102 12.72 5.72 1.90
CA GLU A 102 12.53 6.66 0.79
C GLU A 102 13.66 7.70 0.68
N CYS A 103 14.49 7.83 1.74
CA CYS A 103 15.64 8.72 1.72
C CYS A 103 16.69 8.33 0.68
N GLU A 104 16.75 7.08 0.27
CA GLU A 104 17.69 6.58 -0.75
C GLU A 104 17.41 7.19 -2.13
N TRP A 105 16.17 7.60 -2.39
CA TRP A 105 15.67 8.12 -3.68
C TRP A 105 15.17 9.55 -3.57
N CYS A 106 15.46 10.24 -2.44
CA CYS A 106 14.95 11.56 -2.17
C CYS A 106 15.81 12.65 -2.82
N ASP A 107 15.24 13.45 -3.69
CA ASP A 107 15.92 14.57 -4.34
C ASP A 107 16.42 15.64 -3.34
N TYR A 108 15.82 15.69 -2.15
CA TYR A 108 16.15 16.64 -1.09
C TYR A 108 17.12 16.09 -0.04
N ASN A 109 17.69 14.91 -0.25
CA ASN A 109 18.57 14.27 0.73
C ASN A 109 19.75 15.16 1.14
N SER A 110 20.34 15.89 0.19
CA SER A 110 21.50 16.78 0.42
C SER A 110 21.16 18.03 1.26
N VAL A 111 19.89 18.46 1.30
CA VAL A 111 19.46 19.67 2.04
C VAL A 111 18.62 19.37 3.27
N CYS A 112 18.11 18.14 3.39
CA CYS A 112 17.24 17.71 4.48
C CYS A 112 17.95 17.69 5.83
N GLY A 113 19.26 17.42 5.85
CA GLY A 113 20.06 17.33 7.08
C GLY A 113 19.70 16.16 8.00
N PHE A 114 18.89 15.20 7.52
CA PHE A 114 18.58 13.99 8.29
C PHE A 114 19.80 13.06 8.28
N ASP A 115 20.34 12.79 9.47
CA ASP A 115 21.42 11.84 9.68
C ASP A 115 21.06 10.88 10.81
N ALA A 116 20.88 9.61 10.47
CA ALA A 116 20.49 8.55 11.41
C ALA A 116 21.55 8.28 12.50
N THR A 117 22.77 8.75 12.33
CA THR A 117 23.83 8.65 13.35
C THR A 117 23.64 9.63 14.50
N LEU A 118 22.87 10.70 14.27
CA LEU A 118 22.60 11.69 15.28
C LEU A 118 21.49 11.24 16.25
N PRO A 119 21.62 11.47 17.56
CA PRO A 119 20.62 11.04 18.55
C PRO A 119 19.23 11.65 18.35
N CYS A 120 19.15 12.82 17.73
CA CYS A 120 17.91 13.55 17.45
C CYS A 120 17.19 13.03 16.19
N CYS A 121 17.89 12.32 15.31
CA CYS A 121 17.35 11.84 14.03
C CYS A 121 17.02 10.35 14.14
N LYS A 122 15.75 10.01 13.99
CA LYS A 122 15.28 8.61 14.09
C LYS A 122 14.34 8.27 12.95
N TYR A 123 14.45 7.04 12.45
CA TYR A 123 13.44 6.49 11.58
C TYR A 123 12.20 6.08 12.36
N ARG A 124 11.03 6.33 11.81
CA ARG A 124 9.80 5.69 12.27
C ARG A 124 9.60 4.37 11.56
N ARG A 125 9.09 3.38 12.25
CA ARG A 125 8.73 2.07 11.66
C ARG A 125 7.24 2.01 11.43
N ALA A 126 6.83 1.48 10.26
CA ALA A 126 5.42 1.21 9.99
C ALA A 126 4.90 0.16 11.00
N ARG A 127 3.80 0.47 11.67
CA ARG A 127 3.06 -0.51 12.46
C ARG A 127 2.12 -1.26 11.52
N PRO A 128 1.96 -2.59 11.64
CA PRO A 128 0.94 -3.31 10.90
C PRO A 128 -0.44 -2.77 11.28
N LEU A 129 -1.31 -2.57 10.30
CA LEU A 129 -2.67 -2.06 10.50
C LEU A 129 -3.52 -2.94 11.44
N CYS A 130 -3.19 -4.25 11.51
CA CYS A 130 -3.87 -5.20 12.38
C CYS A 130 -3.54 -5.04 13.88
N ALA A 131 -2.56 -4.23 14.25
CA ALA A 131 -2.21 -3.98 15.66
C ALA A 131 -2.95 -2.78 16.27
N ALA A 132 -3.88 -2.17 15.54
CA ALA A 132 -4.66 -1.01 16.01
C ALA A 132 -6.05 -1.38 16.54
N ALA A 133 -6.32 -2.69 16.79
CA ALA A 133 -7.59 -3.21 17.29
C ALA A 133 -7.42 -3.88 18.68
N GLU A 134 -6.51 -3.36 19.53
CA GLU A 134 -6.48 -3.63 20.97
C GLU A 134 -6.56 -2.31 21.73
#